data_5421a5a442ca955e3c54f00c146a328a
#
_entry.id   5421a5a442ca955e3c54f00c146a328a
#
_cell.length_a   1.000
_cell.length_b   1.000
_cell.length_c   1.000
_cell.angle_alpha   90.00
_cell.angle_beta   90.00
_cell.angle_gamma   90.00
#
_symmetry.space_group_name_H-M   'P 1'
#
loop_
_entity.id
_entity.type
_entity.pdbx_description
1 polymer ?
#
loop_
_entity_poly.entity_id
_entity_poly.type
_entity_poly.pdbx_seq_one_letter_code
_entity_poly.pdbx_strand_id
1 'polypeptide(L)'
;VSRNAMNIDGLSESTLEKFVADGMIHSLTDIFYLEKYQDKIVEMEGFGEKSYDNLIESIEKAKQIPLANLLYSLGIKGIGLSMAKLIAEKYPYPITKMQEITGEDLLKVDGIGEVLAKSFVRYFADKNNQEQLKNLDDLLIVSYPEKKEHQPFAGLTFVITGTLNTFDNRNQCKDMIESLGGKVAGSVSKNT
;
A
#
# COMPACT_ATOMS: atom_id res chain seq x y z
N VAL A 1 -8.93 -5.30 -1.07
CA VAL A 1 -9.59 -5.29 0.26
C VAL A 1 -8.82 -6.04 1.34
N SER A 2 -7.81 -6.87 0.98
CA SER A 2 -7.03 -7.65 1.95
C SER A 2 -6.32 -6.77 3.00
N ARG A 3 -5.89 -7.41 4.10
CA ARG A 3 -5.25 -6.74 5.25
C ARG A 3 -4.03 -5.88 4.89
N ASN A 4 -3.25 -6.28 3.87
CA ASN A 4 -2.09 -5.53 3.40
C ASN A 4 -2.41 -4.52 2.26
N ALA A 5 -3.65 -4.49 1.80
CA ALA A 5 -4.16 -3.52 0.84
C ALA A 5 -4.97 -2.44 1.56
N MET A 6 -6.26 -2.34 1.32
CA MET A 6 -7.14 -1.36 1.97
C MET A 6 -7.64 -1.79 3.35
N ASN A 7 -7.41 -3.05 3.74
CA ASN A 7 -7.80 -3.60 5.04
C ASN A 7 -9.28 -3.37 5.40
N ILE A 8 -10.18 -3.79 4.52
CA ILE A 8 -11.63 -3.66 4.76
C ILE A 8 -12.14 -4.97 5.37
N ASP A 9 -12.38 -4.95 6.68
CA ASP A 9 -12.98 -6.08 7.39
C ASP A 9 -14.45 -6.26 6.99
N GLY A 10 -14.90 -7.51 6.94
CA GLY A 10 -16.26 -7.85 6.50
C GLY A 10 -16.43 -7.97 4.98
N LEU A 11 -15.44 -7.56 4.19
CA LEU A 11 -15.46 -7.65 2.74
C LEU A 11 -14.55 -8.79 2.26
N SER A 12 -14.99 -10.05 2.47
CA SER A 12 -14.31 -11.23 1.97
C SER A 12 -14.44 -11.37 0.45
N GLU A 13 -13.66 -12.25 -0.17
CA GLU A 13 -13.77 -12.54 -1.61
C GLU A 13 -15.19 -12.98 -1.98
N SER A 14 -15.76 -13.90 -1.20
CA SER A 14 -17.14 -14.37 -1.43
C SER A 14 -18.20 -13.27 -1.24
N THR A 15 -17.97 -12.34 -0.29
CA THR A 15 -18.84 -11.18 -0.11
C THR A 15 -18.76 -10.22 -1.29
N LEU A 16 -17.52 -9.96 -1.78
CA LEU A 16 -17.30 -9.16 -2.99
C LEU A 16 -18.01 -9.75 -4.21
N GLU A 17 -17.87 -11.06 -4.42
CA GLU A 17 -18.53 -11.77 -5.52
C GLU A 17 -20.04 -11.60 -5.47
N LYS A 18 -20.66 -11.72 -4.28
CA LYS A 18 -22.09 -11.47 -4.08
C LYS A 18 -22.46 -10.03 -4.44
N PHE A 19 -21.70 -9.04 -3.93
CA PHE A 19 -21.98 -7.63 -4.19
C PHE A 19 -21.83 -7.24 -5.67
N VAL A 20 -20.86 -7.85 -6.37
CA VAL A 20 -20.71 -7.69 -7.82
C VAL A 20 -21.86 -8.34 -8.57
N ALA A 21 -22.22 -9.60 -8.22
CA ALA A 21 -23.35 -10.30 -8.85
C ALA A 21 -24.68 -9.58 -8.67
N ASP A 22 -24.87 -8.95 -7.53
CA ASP A 22 -26.07 -8.16 -7.19
C ASP A 22 -26.08 -6.74 -7.76
N GLY A 23 -25.02 -6.38 -8.51
CA GLY A 23 -24.89 -5.06 -9.15
C GLY A 23 -24.65 -3.90 -8.19
N MET A 24 -24.14 -4.17 -6.98
CA MET A 24 -23.79 -3.14 -6.02
C MET A 24 -22.39 -2.56 -6.25
N ILE A 25 -21.48 -3.37 -6.83
CA ILE A 25 -20.09 -2.99 -7.13
C ILE A 25 -19.81 -3.24 -8.61
N HIS A 26 -19.42 -2.19 -9.34
CA HIS A 26 -18.96 -2.23 -10.74
C HIS A 26 -17.53 -1.71 -10.89
N SER A 27 -17.06 -0.94 -9.89
CA SER A 27 -15.73 -0.32 -9.86
C SER A 27 -15.14 -0.35 -8.45
N LEU A 28 -13.85 -0.04 -8.32
CA LEU A 28 -13.18 0.04 -7.02
C LEU A 28 -13.80 1.13 -6.12
N THR A 29 -14.28 2.22 -6.71
CA THR A 29 -14.88 3.33 -5.98
C THR A 29 -16.24 3.00 -5.39
N ASP A 30 -16.98 2.05 -5.98
CA ASP A 30 -18.32 1.69 -5.51
C ASP A 30 -18.30 1.09 -4.10
N ILE A 31 -17.16 0.52 -3.69
CA ILE A 31 -16.96 -0.01 -2.34
C ILE A 31 -17.21 1.08 -1.29
N PHE A 32 -16.84 2.33 -1.58
CA PHE A 32 -16.97 3.47 -0.67
C PHE A 32 -18.38 4.06 -0.62
N TYR A 33 -19.29 3.55 -1.44
CA TYR A 33 -20.69 3.98 -1.53
C TYR A 33 -21.68 2.86 -1.20
N LEU A 34 -21.23 1.80 -0.53
CA LEU A 34 -22.07 0.66 -0.16
C LEU A 34 -23.15 1.01 0.86
N GLU A 35 -23.02 2.13 1.57
CA GLU A 35 -24.05 2.63 2.48
C GLU A 35 -25.42 2.84 1.81
N LYS A 36 -25.45 3.17 0.52
CA LYS A 36 -26.70 3.33 -0.24
C LYS A 36 -27.49 2.02 -0.43
N TYR A 37 -26.90 0.88 -0.10
CA TYR A 37 -27.50 -0.45 -0.20
C TYR A 37 -27.77 -1.09 1.16
N GLN A 38 -27.89 -0.30 2.23
CA GLN A 38 -28.07 -0.79 3.60
C GLN A 38 -29.13 -1.88 3.70
N ASP A 39 -30.38 -1.58 3.30
CA ASP A 39 -31.50 -2.49 3.43
C ASP A 39 -31.21 -3.83 2.72
N LYS A 40 -30.64 -3.75 1.51
CA LYS A 40 -30.30 -4.94 0.74
C LYS A 40 -29.20 -5.77 1.38
N ILE A 41 -28.17 -5.13 1.92
CA ILE A 41 -27.03 -5.82 2.55
C ILE A 41 -27.44 -6.48 3.85
N VAL A 42 -28.24 -5.80 4.67
CA VAL A 42 -28.71 -6.33 5.98
C VAL A 42 -29.58 -7.58 5.79
N GLU A 43 -30.37 -7.66 4.71
CA GLU A 43 -31.22 -8.80 4.40
C GLU A 43 -30.46 -9.99 3.75
N MET A 44 -29.20 -9.80 3.34
CA MET A 44 -28.42 -10.88 2.72
C MET A 44 -28.07 -11.97 3.74
N GLU A 45 -28.09 -13.24 3.28
CA GLU A 45 -27.66 -14.38 4.09
C GLU A 45 -26.23 -14.21 4.59
N GLY A 46 -26.06 -14.31 5.91
CA GLY A 46 -24.77 -14.11 6.59
C GLY A 46 -24.46 -12.67 6.96
N PHE A 47 -25.35 -11.74 6.64
CA PHE A 47 -25.32 -10.35 7.10
C PHE A 47 -26.46 -10.08 8.09
N GLY A 48 -26.34 -9.00 8.81
CA GLY A 48 -27.33 -8.42 9.70
C GLY A 48 -26.81 -7.03 10.06
N GLU A 49 -27.59 -6.25 10.79
CA GLU A 49 -27.26 -4.86 11.13
C GLU A 49 -25.84 -4.70 11.68
N LYS A 50 -25.45 -5.54 12.66
CA LYS A 50 -24.10 -5.47 13.25
C LYS A 50 -22.99 -5.74 12.26
N SER A 51 -23.17 -6.67 11.31
CA SER A 51 -22.17 -6.98 10.28
C SER A 51 -22.08 -5.85 9.27
N TYR A 52 -23.20 -5.23 8.94
CA TYR A 52 -23.28 -4.05 8.10
C TYR A 52 -22.55 -2.87 8.75
N ASP A 53 -22.87 -2.54 10.00
CA ASP A 53 -22.24 -1.43 10.73
C ASP A 53 -20.73 -1.60 10.78
N ASN A 54 -20.24 -2.80 11.10
CA ASN A 54 -18.80 -3.11 11.10
C ASN A 54 -18.17 -2.93 9.71
N LEU A 55 -18.86 -3.35 8.65
CA LEU A 55 -18.39 -3.17 7.28
C LEU A 55 -18.25 -1.69 6.92
N ILE A 56 -19.29 -0.89 7.20
CA ILE A 56 -19.26 0.57 6.90
C ILE A 56 -18.18 1.28 7.72
N GLU A 57 -18.05 0.96 9.01
CA GLU A 57 -16.96 1.51 9.84
C GLU A 57 -15.58 1.15 9.28
N SER A 58 -15.41 -0.08 8.79
CA SER A 58 -14.15 -0.52 8.17
C SER A 58 -13.87 0.17 6.85
N ILE A 59 -14.89 0.43 6.03
CA ILE A 59 -14.79 1.20 4.79
C ILE A 59 -14.36 2.64 5.09
N GLU A 60 -14.96 3.29 6.10
CA GLU A 60 -14.58 4.64 6.49
C GLU A 60 -13.11 4.71 6.97
N LYS A 61 -12.66 3.74 7.76
CA LYS A 61 -11.25 3.63 8.18
C LYS A 61 -10.31 3.44 6.98
N ALA A 62 -10.73 2.67 5.97
CA ALA A 62 -9.95 2.39 4.77
C ALA A 62 -9.74 3.61 3.86
N LYS A 63 -10.51 4.69 4.05
CA LYS A 63 -10.26 5.97 3.35
C LYS A 63 -8.93 6.61 3.74
N GLN A 64 -8.37 6.26 4.92
CA GLN A 64 -7.02 6.67 5.32
C GLN A 64 -6.03 5.55 4.99
N ILE A 65 -5.22 5.73 3.96
CA ILE A 65 -4.38 4.68 3.42
C ILE A 65 -2.95 5.17 3.12
N PRO A 66 -1.90 4.40 3.50
CA PRO A 66 -0.56 4.68 3.02
C PRO A 66 -0.43 4.48 1.51
N LEU A 67 0.33 5.34 0.82
CA LEU A 67 0.55 5.25 -0.63
C LEU A 67 0.98 3.85 -1.09
N ALA A 68 1.86 3.19 -0.34
CA ALA A 68 2.31 1.84 -0.65
C ALA A 68 1.18 0.81 -0.65
N ASN A 69 0.26 0.92 0.32
CA ASN A 69 -0.90 0.03 0.42
C ASN A 69 -1.92 0.33 -0.70
N LEU A 70 -2.09 1.61 -1.04
CA LEU A 70 -2.92 2.01 -2.18
C LEU A 70 -2.36 1.42 -3.49
N LEU A 71 -1.07 1.61 -3.78
CA LEU A 71 -0.42 1.03 -4.96
C LEU A 71 -0.56 -0.51 -5.01
N TYR A 72 -0.39 -1.18 -3.88
CA TYR A 72 -0.58 -2.62 -3.79
C TYR A 72 -2.04 -3.03 -4.06
N SER A 73 -3.02 -2.25 -3.56
CA SER A 73 -4.44 -2.53 -3.72
C SER A 73 -4.94 -2.44 -5.17
N LEU A 74 -4.21 -1.73 -6.04
CA LEU A 74 -4.54 -1.61 -7.47
C LEU A 74 -4.34 -2.92 -8.25
N GLY A 75 -3.66 -3.92 -7.67
CA GLY A 75 -3.47 -5.22 -8.31
C GLY A 75 -2.61 -5.19 -9.57
N ILE A 76 -1.68 -4.24 -9.69
CA ILE A 76 -0.79 -4.13 -10.83
C ILE A 76 0.05 -5.41 -10.94
N LYS A 77 0.00 -6.06 -12.11
CA LYS A 77 0.64 -7.36 -12.31
C LYS A 77 2.13 -7.34 -11.96
N GLY A 78 2.51 -8.19 -11.01
CA GLY A 78 3.88 -8.35 -10.54
C GLY A 78 4.31 -7.34 -9.46
N ILE A 79 3.51 -6.34 -9.15
CA ILE A 79 3.80 -5.38 -8.08
C ILE A 79 3.14 -5.85 -6.78
N GLY A 80 3.93 -6.55 -5.95
CA GLY A 80 3.55 -6.91 -4.59
C GLY A 80 3.80 -5.78 -3.60
N LEU A 81 3.40 -5.99 -2.33
CA LEU A 81 3.54 -4.97 -1.27
C LEU A 81 4.96 -4.43 -1.12
N SER A 82 5.98 -5.30 -1.22
CA SER A 82 7.38 -4.87 -1.10
C SER A 82 7.79 -3.91 -2.22
N MET A 83 7.40 -4.20 -3.47
CA MET A 83 7.65 -3.30 -4.60
C MET A 83 6.86 -2.02 -4.50
N ALA A 84 5.60 -2.09 -4.07
CA ALA A 84 4.76 -0.91 -3.84
C ALA A 84 5.39 0.03 -2.79
N LYS A 85 5.98 -0.52 -1.71
CA LYS A 85 6.72 0.26 -0.71
C LYS A 85 7.94 0.97 -1.31
N LEU A 86 8.77 0.26 -2.07
CA LEU A 86 9.96 0.83 -2.71
C LEU A 86 9.59 1.94 -3.71
N ILE A 87 8.53 1.74 -4.49
CA ILE A 87 8.02 2.75 -5.42
C ILE A 87 7.52 3.98 -4.66
N ALA A 88 6.70 3.78 -3.61
CA ALA A 88 6.16 4.87 -2.80
C ALA A 88 7.25 5.67 -2.09
N GLU A 89 8.30 5.02 -1.58
CA GLU A 89 9.45 5.68 -0.95
C GLU A 89 10.25 6.53 -1.94
N LYS A 90 10.46 6.02 -3.16
CA LYS A 90 11.23 6.72 -4.17
C LYS A 90 10.44 7.81 -4.89
N TYR A 91 9.16 7.57 -5.10
CA TYR A 91 8.24 8.47 -5.81
C TYR A 91 6.99 8.74 -4.95
N PRO A 92 7.09 9.55 -3.88
CA PRO A 92 5.97 9.88 -3.01
C PRO A 92 5.03 10.91 -3.69
N TYR A 93 4.50 10.53 -4.85
CA TYR A 93 3.60 11.37 -5.64
C TYR A 93 2.13 11.05 -5.36
N PRO A 94 1.23 12.01 -5.55
CA PRO A 94 -0.20 11.72 -5.64
C PRO A 94 -0.47 10.60 -6.64
N ILE A 95 -1.46 9.76 -6.35
CA ILE A 95 -1.73 8.58 -7.17
C ILE A 95 -2.02 8.94 -8.64
N THR A 96 -2.66 10.08 -8.85
CA THR A 96 -2.96 10.64 -10.17
C THR A 96 -1.72 11.10 -10.95
N LYS A 97 -0.59 11.36 -10.25
CA LYS A 97 0.69 11.73 -10.86
C LYS A 97 1.62 10.56 -11.12
N MET A 98 1.28 9.36 -10.69
CA MET A 98 2.10 8.15 -10.95
C MET A 98 2.28 7.86 -12.44
N GLN A 99 1.41 8.37 -13.30
CA GLN A 99 1.55 8.29 -14.77
C GLN A 99 2.75 9.07 -15.31
N GLU A 100 3.32 9.99 -14.53
CA GLU A 100 4.50 10.78 -14.93
C GLU A 100 5.81 9.98 -14.76
N ILE A 101 5.77 8.86 -14.03
CA ILE A 101 6.92 7.98 -13.80
C ILE A 101 7.17 7.15 -15.05
N THR A 102 8.36 7.32 -15.63
CA THR A 102 8.76 6.58 -16.83
C THR A 102 9.26 5.16 -16.50
N GLY A 103 9.33 4.31 -17.50
CA GLY A 103 9.95 2.99 -17.37
C GLY A 103 11.41 3.07 -16.92
N GLU A 104 12.16 4.07 -17.42
CA GLU A 104 13.56 4.31 -17.05
C GLU A 104 13.69 4.73 -15.58
N ASP A 105 12.74 5.50 -15.07
CA ASP A 105 12.71 5.88 -13.65
C ASP A 105 12.48 4.67 -12.76
N LEU A 106 11.55 3.79 -13.17
CA LEU A 106 11.25 2.56 -12.42
C LEU A 106 12.43 1.60 -12.39
N LEU A 107 13.22 1.51 -13.47
CA LEU A 107 14.44 0.68 -13.50
C LEU A 107 15.51 1.14 -12.51
N LYS A 108 15.43 2.36 -11.98
CA LYS A 108 16.29 2.87 -10.91
C LYS A 108 15.85 2.42 -9.50
N VAL A 109 14.74 1.69 -9.41
CA VAL A 109 14.24 1.11 -8.13
C VAL A 109 14.77 -0.31 -8.01
N ASP A 110 15.46 -0.61 -6.91
CA ASP A 110 16.01 -1.93 -6.68
C ASP A 110 14.94 -3.02 -6.75
N GLY A 111 15.21 -4.06 -7.55
CA GLY A 111 14.28 -5.17 -7.73
C GLY A 111 13.21 -4.97 -8.80
N ILE A 112 13.14 -3.80 -9.44
CA ILE A 112 12.25 -3.55 -10.58
C ILE A 112 13.01 -3.80 -11.88
N GLY A 113 12.63 -4.87 -12.59
CA GLY A 113 13.09 -5.15 -13.95
C GLY A 113 12.10 -4.63 -15.01
N GLU A 114 12.47 -4.77 -16.28
CA GLU A 114 11.67 -4.28 -17.41
C GLU A 114 10.21 -4.74 -17.42
N VAL A 115 9.95 -5.99 -17.01
CA VAL A 115 8.59 -6.57 -17.00
C VAL A 115 7.70 -5.81 -16.02
N LEU A 116 8.20 -5.53 -14.83
CA LEU A 116 7.46 -4.78 -13.79
C LEU A 116 7.29 -3.32 -14.20
N ALA A 117 8.36 -2.70 -14.73
CA ALA A 117 8.30 -1.32 -15.22
C ALA A 117 7.25 -1.16 -16.34
N LYS A 118 7.22 -2.08 -17.31
CA LYS A 118 6.20 -2.10 -18.38
C LYS A 118 4.78 -2.30 -17.83
N SER A 119 4.60 -3.19 -16.83
CA SER A 119 3.29 -3.42 -16.21
C SER A 119 2.77 -2.17 -15.51
N PHE A 120 3.63 -1.48 -14.77
CA PHE A 120 3.30 -0.23 -14.08
C PHE A 120 2.90 0.87 -15.07
N VAL A 121 3.79 1.18 -16.03
CA VAL A 121 3.54 2.22 -17.02
C VAL A 121 2.25 1.95 -17.80
N ARG A 122 2.01 0.69 -18.21
CA ARG A 122 0.78 0.32 -18.91
C ARG A 122 -0.45 0.55 -18.07
N TYR A 123 -0.41 0.22 -16.77
CA TYR A 123 -1.54 0.41 -15.87
C TYR A 123 -1.92 1.89 -15.75
N PHE A 124 -0.93 2.76 -15.53
CA PHE A 124 -1.16 4.19 -15.36
C PHE A 124 -1.40 4.95 -16.67
N ALA A 125 -1.06 4.37 -17.83
CA ALA A 125 -1.38 4.92 -19.15
C ALA A 125 -2.80 4.58 -19.62
N ASP A 126 -3.47 3.61 -18.99
CA ASP A 126 -4.83 3.21 -19.34
C ASP A 126 -5.83 4.26 -18.90
N LYS A 127 -6.67 4.75 -19.81
CA LYS A 127 -7.63 5.83 -19.55
C LYS A 127 -8.70 5.45 -18.52
N ASN A 128 -9.16 4.20 -18.54
CA ASN A 128 -10.17 3.74 -17.58
C ASN A 128 -9.59 3.70 -16.18
N ASN A 129 -8.32 3.25 -16.04
CA ASN A 129 -7.63 3.28 -14.77
C ASN A 129 -7.39 4.71 -14.30
N GLN A 130 -7.01 5.64 -15.19
CA GLN A 130 -6.82 7.05 -14.84
C GLN A 130 -8.09 7.69 -14.27
N GLU A 131 -9.26 7.42 -14.88
CA GLU A 131 -10.54 7.90 -14.39
C GLU A 131 -10.88 7.32 -13.00
N GLN A 132 -10.68 6.02 -12.82
CA GLN A 132 -10.88 5.38 -11.51
C GLN A 132 -9.92 5.94 -10.45
N LEU A 133 -8.65 6.17 -10.81
CA LEU A 133 -7.65 6.73 -9.89
C LEU A 133 -8.00 8.16 -9.47
N LYS A 134 -8.54 8.97 -10.38
CA LYS A 134 -9.02 10.31 -10.05
C LYS A 134 -10.17 10.24 -9.04
N ASN A 135 -11.13 9.36 -9.27
CA ASN A 135 -12.26 9.19 -8.34
C ASN A 135 -11.79 8.66 -6.97
N LEU A 136 -10.77 7.80 -6.92
CA LEU A 136 -10.17 7.33 -5.66
C LEU A 136 -9.39 8.43 -4.95
N ASP A 137 -8.66 9.30 -5.68
CA ASP A 137 -7.90 10.41 -5.11
C ASP A 137 -8.81 11.42 -4.40
N ASP A 138 -10.02 11.64 -4.95
CA ASP A 138 -11.05 12.51 -4.34
C ASP A 138 -11.66 11.90 -3.06
N LEU A 139 -11.62 10.58 -2.89
CA LEU A 139 -12.22 9.86 -1.77
C LEU A 139 -11.24 9.52 -0.64
N LEU A 140 -9.95 9.35 -0.98
CA LEU A 140 -8.96 8.80 -0.07
C LEU A 140 -8.08 9.89 0.54
N ILE A 141 -7.74 9.72 1.80
CA ILE A 141 -6.71 10.48 2.49
C ILE A 141 -5.43 9.65 2.46
N VAL A 142 -4.58 9.95 1.47
CA VAL A 142 -3.34 9.18 1.27
C VAL A 142 -2.22 9.75 2.14
N SER A 143 -1.63 8.90 2.98
CA SER A 143 -0.40 9.24 3.70
C SER A 143 0.83 8.85 2.87
N TYR A 144 1.79 9.76 2.79
CA TYR A 144 3.02 9.58 2.04
C TYR A 144 4.16 9.20 2.98
N PRO A 145 5.14 8.39 2.49
CA PRO A 145 6.36 8.17 3.26
C PRO A 145 7.03 9.49 3.58
N GLU A 146 7.40 9.70 4.83
CA GLU A 146 8.21 10.85 5.20
C GLU A 146 9.51 10.82 4.39
N LYS A 147 9.86 11.93 3.72
CA LYS A 147 11.19 12.09 3.18
C LYS A 147 12.15 12.02 4.37
N LYS A 148 12.94 10.98 4.41
CA LYS A 148 14.03 10.87 5.37
C LYS A 148 15.09 11.90 4.94
N GLU A 149 14.89 13.17 5.29
CA GLU A 149 15.77 14.29 4.90
C GLU A 149 17.18 14.14 5.47
N HIS A 150 17.33 13.33 6.51
CA HIS A 150 18.61 13.08 7.16
C HIS A 150 18.86 11.58 7.26
N GLN A 151 19.58 11.03 6.29
CA GLN A 151 20.03 9.63 6.28
C GLN A 151 21.57 9.56 6.37
N PRO A 152 22.16 9.93 7.52
CA PRO A 152 23.63 9.99 7.68
C PRO A 152 24.29 8.61 7.53
N PHE A 153 23.51 7.53 7.61
CA PHE A 153 23.97 6.16 7.50
C PHE A 153 23.62 5.51 6.16
N ALA A 154 23.14 6.28 5.19
CA ALA A 154 22.83 5.75 3.86
C ALA A 154 24.06 5.10 3.21
N GLY A 155 23.89 3.84 2.75
CA GLY A 155 24.98 3.06 2.15
C GLY A 155 25.93 2.39 3.16
N LEU A 156 25.75 2.62 4.47
CA LEU A 156 26.56 1.96 5.50
C LEU A 156 25.88 0.69 6.00
N THR A 157 26.67 -0.33 6.26
CA THR A 157 26.23 -1.57 6.91
C THR A 157 26.86 -1.68 8.29
N PHE A 158 26.05 -1.91 9.30
CA PHE A 158 26.44 -2.00 10.70
C PHE A 158 26.32 -3.42 11.22
N VAL A 159 27.20 -3.79 12.14
CA VAL A 159 27.06 -5.02 12.94
C VAL A 159 27.06 -4.63 14.40
N ILE A 160 25.98 -4.99 15.10
CA ILE A 160 25.82 -4.68 16.53
C ILE A 160 26.46 -5.79 17.35
N THR A 161 27.58 -5.49 18.01
CA THR A 161 28.31 -6.45 18.89
C THR A 161 28.45 -5.89 20.29
N GLY A 162 28.72 -6.76 21.25
CA GLY A 162 28.93 -6.37 22.65
C GLY A 162 27.69 -5.97 23.40
N THR A 163 27.87 -5.26 24.51
CA THR A 163 26.82 -4.75 25.40
C THR A 163 26.47 -3.30 25.00
N LEU A 164 25.19 -3.02 24.90
CA LEU A 164 24.70 -1.67 24.59
C LEU A 164 24.43 -0.93 25.91
N ASN A 165 24.96 0.29 26.05
CA ASN A 165 24.78 1.11 27.26
C ASN A 165 23.71 2.17 27.10
N THR A 166 23.33 2.51 25.84
CA THR A 166 22.40 3.61 25.53
C THR A 166 21.04 3.09 25.06
N PHE A 167 20.97 1.83 24.66
CA PHE A 167 19.74 1.20 24.15
C PHE A 167 19.32 0.05 25.06
N ASP A 168 18.03 -0.08 25.31
CA ASP A 168 17.48 -1.15 26.15
C ASP A 168 17.68 -2.55 25.55
N ASN A 169 17.73 -2.63 24.22
CA ASN A 169 17.97 -3.89 23.51
C ASN A 169 18.52 -3.64 22.09
N ARG A 170 19.00 -4.72 21.45
CA ARG A 170 19.57 -4.67 20.10
C ARG A 170 18.57 -4.28 19.02
N ASN A 171 17.29 -4.58 19.19
CA ASN A 171 16.28 -4.22 18.21
C ASN A 171 16.08 -2.70 18.18
N GLN A 172 16.04 -2.05 19.33
CA GLN A 172 15.94 -0.59 19.40
C GLN A 172 17.12 0.11 18.71
N CYS A 173 18.35 -0.40 18.90
CA CYS A 173 19.54 0.09 18.21
C CYS A 173 19.46 -0.15 16.70
N LYS A 174 19.00 -1.33 16.29
CA LYS A 174 18.76 -1.68 14.88
C LYS A 174 17.76 -0.73 14.23
N ASP A 175 16.60 -0.54 14.86
CA ASP A 175 15.55 0.34 14.36
C ASP A 175 16.05 1.79 14.19
N MET A 176 16.87 2.28 15.11
CA MET A 176 17.50 3.58 14.99
C MET A 176 18.47 3.67 13.81
N ILE A 177 19.36 2.69 13.63
CA ILE A 177 20.29 2.65 12.49
C ILE A 177 19.50 2.62 11.17
N GLU A 178 18.47 1.78 11.08
CA GLU A 178 17.64 1.66 9.88
C GLU A 178 16.80 2.93 9.63
N SER A 179 16.36 3.60 10.68
CA SER A 179 15.66 4.90 10.55
C SER A 179 16.56 6.00 9.97
N LEU A 180 17.87 5.91 10.23
CA LEU A 180 18.89 6.83 9.70
C LEU A 180 19.48 6.39 8.34
N GLY A 181 18.89 5.35 7.70
CA GLY A 181 19.26 4.88 6.37
C GLY A 181 20.34 3.79 6.34
N GLY A 182 20.84 3.35 7.49
CA GLY A 182 21.81 2.27 7.58
C GLY A 182 21.18 0.89 7.41
N LYS A 183 22.02 -0.13 7.16
CA LYS A 183 21.63 -1.55 7.17
C LYS A 183 22.29 -2.25 8.35
N VAL A 184 21.58 -3.19 8.98
CA VAL A 184 22.15 -4.00 10.08
C VAL A 184 22.32 -5.44 9.65
N ALA A 185 23.55 -5.95 9.69
CA ALA A 185 23.91 -7.33 9.40
C ALA A 185 24.21 -8.11 10.70
N GLY A 186 23.93 -9.42 10.68
CA GLY A 186 24.15 -10.29 11.84
C GLY A 186 25.62 -10.66 12.08
N SER A 187 26.50 -10.49 11.06
CA SER A 187 27.92 -10.82 11.14
C SER A 187 28.74 -9.90 10.24
N VAL A 188 29.98 -9.70 10.62
CA VAL A 188 30.95 -8.94 9.81
C VAL A 188 31.34 -9.74 8.57
N SER A 189 31.31 -9.10 7.41
CA SER A 189 31.71 -9.65 6.12
C SER A 189 32.60 -8.65 5.36
N LYS A 190 33.10 -9.04 4.18
CA LYS A 190 33.87 -8.12 3.33
C LYS A 190 33.10 -6.87 2.86
N ASN A 191 31.78 -6.89 3.01
CA ASN A 191 30.87 -5.80 2.60
C ASN A 191 30.22 -5.08 3.80
N THR A 192 30.83 -5.21 4.98
CA THR A 192 30.35 -4.57 6.23
C THR A 192 31.25 -3.41 6.60
#